data_12aa7c611bed64903fee861df9ab5ab0
#
_entry.id   12aa7c611bed64903fee861df9ab5ab0
#
_cell.length_a   1.000
_cell.length_b   1.000
_cell.length_c   1.000
_cell.angle_alpha   90.00
_cell.angle_beta   90.00
_cell.angle_gamma   90.00
#
_symmetry.space_group_name_H-M   'P 1'
#
loop_
_entity.id
_entity.type
_entity.pdbx_description
1 polymer ?
#
loop_
_entity_poly.entity_id
_entity_poly.type
_entity_poly.pdbx_seq_one_letter_code
_entity_poly.pdbx_strand_id
1 'polypeptide(L)'
;MAELAVEEAMECVPPFIEMVPEEHRLTNDPLTTLQVNVGYKCNLACRHCHLACSPTRTEMMSRKTMQACLDAYEKGGFTSVDITGGAPEMHPDLEWFLREWQKRGVKPICRTNLCILTDPAYAHFAQLYADIDAALFASLPFYSARNVDKVRGDGAFDASLEGLRMLNAVGYGDHDGDGDTHAITLVFNPSSATFPPPQAAIENEYRTKLTAMHGVHFSNLVAITNNPSGRFAEALNRKDNLETYLVRLRDAFNPATTEGMMCRNQISVDWEGSVYDCDFNQALGLKIDGEKTIFDFAREKQPARPIVFANHCYGCTAGAGSSCGGETA
;
A
#
# COMPACT_ATOMS: atom_id res chain seq x y z
N MET A 1 -18.14 -6.21 -17.76
CA MET A 1 -19.26 -5.23 -17.60
C MET A 1 -19.05 -4.27 -16.40
N ALA A 2 -18.73 -4.74 -15.19
CA ALA A 2 -18.45 -3.79 -14.07
C ALA A 2 -17.14 -3.03 -14.26
N GLU A 3 -16.12 -3.65 -14.79
CA GLU A 3 -14.83 -3.03 -15.10
C GLU A 3 -14.94 -1.95 -16.19
N LEU A 4 -15.58 -2.26 -17.31
CA LEU A 4 -15.88 -1.28 -18.37
C LEU A 4 -16.66 -0.06 -17.87
N ALA A 5 -17.65 -0.26 -16.99
CA ALA A 5 -18.40 0.84 -16.41
C ALA A 5 -17.58 1.73 -15.46
N VAL A 6 -16.51 1.20 -14.84
CA VAL A 6 -15.57 1.98 -14.05
C VAL A 6 -14.62 2.78 -14.94
N GLU A 7 -14.13 2.19 -16.02
CA GLU A 7 -13.28 2.88 -17.00
C GLU A 7 -14.03 4.04 -17.66
N GLU A 8 -15.27 3.81 -18.13
CA GLU A 8 -16.13 4.86 -18.70
C GLU A 8 -16.39 6.00 -17.71
N ALA A 9 -16.66 5.66 -16.43
CA ALA A 9 -16.88 6.68 -15.40
C ALA A 9 -15.62 7.53 -15.11
N MET A 10 -14.43 7.00 -15.36
CA MET A 10 -13.18 7.76 -15.21
C MET A 10 -12.99 8.85 -16.27
N GLU A 11 -13.71 8.80 -17.38
CA GLU A 11 -13.66 9.82 -18.44
C GLU A 11 -14.42 11.10 -18.10
N CYS A 12 -15.14 11.16 -16.96
CA CYS A 12 -15.90 12.34 -16.52
C CYS A 12 -15.04 13.55 -16.12
N VAL A 13 -13.73 13.36 -15.99
CA VAL A 13 -12.72 14.39 -15.66
C VAL A 13 -11.66 14.47 -16.76
N PRO A 14 -10.98 15.64 -16.93
CA PRO A 14 -9.89 15.76 -17.89
C PRO A 14 -8.81 14.70 -17.66
N PRO A 15 -8.07 14.28 -18.69
CA PRO A 15 -6.93 13.39 -18.54
C PRO A 15 -5.93 13.93 -17.52
N PHE A 16 -5.58 13.12 -16.51
CA PHE A 16 -4.72 13.56 -15.42
C PHE A 16 -3.36 14.11 -15.92
N ILE A 17 -2.81 13.52 -16.99
CA ILE A 17 -1.54 13.95 -17.57
C ILE A 17 -1.55 15.43 -17.99
N GLU A 18 -2.70 15.99 -18.36
CA GLU A 18 -2.82 17.41 -18.74
C GLU A 18 -2.67 18.34 -17.53
N MET A 19 -2.95 17.84 -16.33
CA MET A 19 -2.85 18.60 -15.08
C MET A 19 -1.44 18.55 -14.48
N VAL A 20 -0.63 17.56 -14.83
CA VAL A 20 0.73 17.39 -14.32
C VAL A 20 1.64 18.48 -14.92
N PRO A 21 2.46 19.21 -14.13
CA PRO A 21 3.46 20.12 -14.65
C PRO A 21 4.37 19.43 -15.67
N GLU A 22 4.77 20.14 -16.74
CA GLU A 22 5.51 19.55 -17.86
C GLU A 22 6.80 18.87 -17.42
N GLU A 23 7.52 19.48 -16.48
CA GLU A 23 8.74 18.94 -15.87
C GLU A 23 8.56 17.61 -15.14
N HIS A 24 7.34 17.28 -14.73
CA HIS A 24 7.00 16.04 -14.03
C HIS A 24 6.36 14.96 -14.94
N ARG A 25 6.12 15.26 -16.23
CA ARG A 25 5.46 14.34 -17.16
C ARG A 25 6.40 13.32 -17.79
N LEU A 26 7.66 13.66 -17.99
CA LEU A 26 8.49 13.04 -19.03
C LEU A 26 9.11 11.72 -18.62
N THR A 27 9.69 11.59 -17.42
CA THR A 27 10.34 10.35 -16.99
C THR A 27 10.27 10.16 -15.49
N ASN A 28 10.44 8.90 -15.07
CA ASN A 28 10.67 8.59 -13.67
C ASN A 28 12.04 9.13 -13.20
N ASP A 29 12.12 9.45 -11.91
CA ASP A 29 13.38 9.68 -11.21
C ASP A 29 14.18 8.37 -11.07
N PRO A 30 15.43 8.42 -10.59
CA PRO A 30 16.13 7.18 -10.26
C PRO A 30 15.29 6.30 -9.33
N LEU A 31 15.10 5.04 -9.73
CA LEU A 31 14.32 4.09 -8.95
C LEU A 31 15.01 3.78 -7.63
N THR A 32 14.29 3.95 -6.54
CA THR A 32 14.76 3.67 -5.17
C THR A 32 13.97 2.57 -4.48
N THR A 33 12.70 2.40 -4.82
CA THR A 33 11.81 1.46 -4.15
C THR A 33 11.33 0.36 -5.10
N LEU A 34 11.57 -0.88 -4.70
CA LEU A 34 10.99 -2.07 -5.31
C LEU A 34 9.81 -2.54 -4.47
N GLN A 35 8.58 -2.28 -4.91
CA GLN A 35 7.40 -2.83 -4.27
C GLN A 35 7.08 -4.20 -4.87
N VAL A 36 6.88 -5.20 -4.01
CA VAL A 36 6.64 -6.60 -4.41
C VAL A 36 5.29 -7.06 -3.87
N ASN A 37 4.33 -7.26 -4.76
CA ASN A 37 3.02 -7.82 -4.43
C ASN A 37 3.08 -9.35 -4.56
N VAL A 38 3.18 -10.04 -3.42
CA VAL A 38 3.37 -11.50 -3.39
C VAL A 38 2.10 -12.29 -3.73
N GLY A 39 0.94 -11.63 -3.90
CA GLY A 39 -0.29 -12.27 -4.30
C GLY A 39 -1.54 -11.60 -3.75
N TYR A 40 -2.72 -12.11 -4.12
CA TYR A 40 -4.01 -11.49 -3.79
C TYR A 40 -4.82 -12.26 -2.73
N LYS A 41 -4.30 -13.39 -2.24
CA LYS A 41 -4.94 -14.12 -1.14
C LYS A 41 -4.86 -13.31 0.15
N CYS A 42 -5.99 -13.18 0.84
CA CYS A 42 -6.12 -12.41 2.08
C CYS A 42 -7.16 -13.07 2.99
N ASN A 43 -6.97 -13.05 4.28
CA ASN A 43 -7.97 -13.49 5.25
C ASN A 43 -9.17 -12.54 5.38
N LEU A 44 -9.08 -11.34 4.78
CA LEU A 44 -10.13 -10.31 4.78
C LEU A 44 -10.60 -9.99 3.36
N ALA A 45 -11.81 -9.37 3.27
CA ALA A 45 -12.37 -8.84 2.02
C ALA A 45 -12.80 -7.37 2.19
N CYS A 46 -11.85 -6.50 2.51
CA CYS A 46 -12.09 -5.09 2.84
C CYS A 46 -12.77 -4.32 1.71
N ARG A 47 -13.74 -3.46 2.04
CA ARG A 47 -14.52 -2.67 1.04
C ARG A 47 -13.69 -1.63 0.29
N HIS A 48 -12.61 -1.15 0.89
CA HIS A 48 -11.71 -0.16 0.28
C HIS A 48 -10.50 -0.78 -0.42
N CYS A 49 -10.43 -2.11 -0.54
CA CYS A 49 -9.27 -2.77 -1.14
C CYS A 49 -9.18 -2.50 -2.64
N HIS A 50 -8.11 -1.80 -3.05
CA HIS A 50 -7.85 -1.41 -4.43
C HIS A 50 -7.49 -2.61 -5.31
N LEU A 51 -6.88 -3.67 -4.75
CA LEU A 51 -6.53 -4.92 -5.46
C LEU A 51 -7.64 -5.99 -5.40
N ALA A 52 -8.75 -5.71 -4.72
CA ALA A 52 -9.85 -6.66 -4.52
C ALA A 52 -9.40 -8.02 -3.92
N CYS A 53 -8.40 -8.00 -3.05
CA CYS A 53 -7.90 -9.19 -2.36
C CYS A 53 -8.97 -9.84 -1.47
N SER A 54 -8.98 -11.16 -1.37
CA SER A 54 -9.97 -11.90 -0.58
C SER A 54 -9.51 -13.32 -0.22
N PRO A 55 -10.23 -14.03 0.67
CA PRO A 55 -9.94 -15.43 0.98
C PRO A 55 -10.10 -16.40 -0.20
N THR A 56 -10.87 -16.02 -1.21
CA THR A 56 -11.15 -16.86 -2.40
C THR A 56 -10.14 -16.65 -3.53
N ARG A 57 -9.25 -15.65 -3.40
CA ARG A 57 -8.18 -15.41 -4.39
C ARG A 57 -7.08 -16.46 -4.22
N THR A 58 -6.49 -16.85 -5.34
CA THR A 58 -5.48 -17.93 -5.41
C THR A 58 -4.15 -17.47 -6.02
N GLU A 59 -4.10 -16.25 -6.52
CA GLU A 59 -2.92 -15.67 -7.12
C GLU A 59 -1.80 -15.54 -6.09
N MET A 60 -0.69 -16.15 -6.39
CA MET A 60 0.52 -16.18 -5.55
C MET A 60 1.77 -16.12 -6.40
N MET A 61 2.73 -15.32 -5.99
CA MET A 61 4.02 -15.18 -6.66
C MET A 61 4.82 -16.49 -6.58
N SER A 62 5.36 -16.92 -7.71
CA SER A 62 6.24 -18.09 -7.69
C SER A 62 7.59 -17.76 -7.03
N ARG A 63 8.24 -18.76 -6.44
CA ARG A 63 9.60 -18.61 -5.91
C ARG A 63 10.59 -18.13 -6.98
N LYS A 64 10.38 -18.50 -8.24
CA LYS A 64 11.17 -18.01 -9.38
C LYS A 64 11.01 -16.50 -9.57
N THR A 65 9.78 -16.00 -9.45
CA THR A 65 9.50 -14.57 -9.55
C THR A 65 10.06 -13.80 -8.35
N MET A 66 9.94 -14.35 -7.14
CA MET A 66 10.59 -13.80 -5.93
C MET A 66 12.10 -13.70 -6.10
N GLN A 67 12.75 -14.74 -6.64
CA GLN A 67 14.19 -14.69 -6.92
C GLN A 67 14.53 -13.58 -7.92
N ALA A 68 13.73 -13.42 -8.98
CA ALA A 68 13.93 -12.33 -9.93
C ALA A 68 13.79 -10.95 -9.28
N CYS A 69 12.91 -10.77 -8.27
CA CYS A 69 12.84 -9.54 -7.49
C CYS A 69 14.12 -9.27 -6.69
N LEU A 70 14.71 -10.30 -6.08
CA LEU A 70 16.00 -10.19 -5.38
C LEU A 70 17.12 -9.77 -6.35
N ASP A 71 17.20 -10.43 -7.50
CA ASP A 71 18.20 -10.15 -8.53
C ASP A 71 18.02 -8.74 -9.13
N ALA A 72 16.77 -8.32 -9.35
CA ALA A 72 16.44 -7.00 -9.85
C ALA A 72 16.82 -5.89 -8.86
N TYR A 73 16.61 -6.12 -7.56
CA TYR A 73 17.03 -5.19 -6.51
C TYR A 73 18.53 -4.90 -6.57
N GLU A 74 19.35 -5.97 -6.65
CA GLU A 74 20.81 -5.85 -6.73
C GLU A 74 21.26 -5.14 -8.01
N LYS A 75 20.62 -5.42 -9.15
CA LYS A 75 20.95 -4.84 -10.46
C LYS A 75 20.45 -3.40 -10.64
N GLY A 76 19.26 -3.13 -10.14
CA GLY A 76 18.55 -1.85 -10.37
C GLY A 76 19.09 -0.68 -9.55
N GLY A 77 19.82 -0.96 -8.47
CA GLY A 77 20.28 0.06 -7.53
C GLY A 77 19.17 0.55 -6.59
N PHE A 78 18.16 -0.29 -6.37
CA PHE A 78 17.13 -0.01 -5.36
C PHE A 78 17.75 0.06 -3.96
N THR A 79 17.18 0.89 -3.11
CA THR A 79 17.62 1.09 -1.72
C THR A 79 16.57 0.65 -0.70
N SER A 80 15.35 0.39 -1.17
CA SER A 80 14.21 -0.05 -0.35
C SER A 80 13.42 -1.14 -1.06
N VAL A 81 12.88 -2.07 -0.28
CA VAL A 81 11.90 -3.05 -0.73
C VAL A 81 10.65 -2.95 0.13
N ASP A 82 9.47 -2.94 -0.51
CA ASP A 82 8.15 -2.86 0.12
C ASP A 82 7.34 -4.11 -0.24
N ILE A 83 7.16 -5.01 0.71
CA ILE A 83 6.46 -6.29 0.51
C ILE A 83 4.99 -6.11 0.86
N THR A 84 4.15 -6.31 -0.13
CA THR A 84 2.70 -6.11 -0.08
C THR A 84 1.95 -7.28 -0.68
N GLY A 85 0.62 -7.17 -0.73
CA GLY A 85 -0.27 -8.18 -1.31
C GLY A 85 -1.66 -8.12 -0.68
N GLY A 86 -2.31 -9.27 -0.61
CA GLY A 86 -3.52 -9.44 0.19
C GLY A 86 -3.19 -9.47 1.68
N ALA A 87 -2.83 -10.63 2.19
CA ALA A 87 -2.10 -10.82 3.44
C ALA A 87 -0.81 -11.55 3.08
N PRO A 88 0.34 -10.86 2.99
CA PRO A 88 1.59 -11.49 2.59
C PRO A 88 1.93 -12.74 3.41
N GLU A 89 1.57 -12.75 4.69
CA GLU A 89 1.77 -13.87 5.63
C GLU A 89 1.12 -15.17 5.16
N MET A 90 0.09 -15.11 4.31
CA MET A 90 -0.54 -16.30 3.72
C MET A 90 0.26 -16.91 2.57
N HIS A 91 1.36 -16.28 2.15
CA HIS A 91 2.23 -16.84 1.12
C HIS A 91 3.18 -17.90 1.72
N PRO A 92 3.21 -19.14 1.19
CA PRO A 92 3.99 -20.23 1.78
C PRO A 92 5.51 -20.00 1.77
N ASP A 93 6.01 -19.21 0.85
CA ASP A 93 7.44 -18.87 0.74
C ASP A 93 7.80 -17.52 1.35
N LEU A 94 6.88 -16.83 2.06
CA LEU A 94 7.16 -15.49 2.57
C LEU A 94 8.33 -15.50 3.56
N GLU A 95 8.37 -16.43 4.52
CA GLU A 95 9.47 -16.50 5.49
C GLU A 95 10.81 -16.65 4.79
N TRP A 96 10.91 -17.55 3.79
CA TRP A 96 12.13 -17.69 2.99
C TRP A 96 12.49 -16.35 2.32
N PHE A 97 11.54 -15.67 1.71
CA PHE A 97 11.77 -14.43 0.99
C PHE A 97 12.26 -13.31 1.92
N LEU A 98 11.66 -13.18 3.11
CA LEU A 98 12.09 -12.23 4.14
C LEU A 98 13.51 -12.50 4.62
N ARG A 99 13.86 -13.77 4.85
CA ARG A 99 15.22 -14.16 5.25
C ARG A 99 16.25 -13.94 4.14
N GLU A 100 15.85 -14.02 2.87
CA GLU A 100 16.74 -13.67 1.76
C GLU A 100 17.06 -12.17 1.72
N TRP A 101 16.11 -11.30 2.08
CA TRP A 101 16.37 -9.86 2.26
C TRP A 101 17.32 -9.62 3.45
N GLN A 102 17.08 -10.27 4.57
CA GLN A 102 17.95 -10.18 5.76
C GLN A 102 19.41 -10.57 5.43
N LYS A 103 19.61 -11.65 4.69
CA LYS A 103 20.96 -12.11 4.25
C LYS A 103 21.68 -11.06 3.39
N ARG A 104 20.93 -10.22 2.68
CA ARG A 104 21.43 -9.10 1.87
C ARG A 104 21.66 -7.82 2.67
N GLY A 105 21.39 -7.85 3.97
CA GLY A 105 21.46 -6.67 4.84
C GLY A 105 20.36 -5.64 4.56
N VAL A 106 19.27 -6.05 3.89
CA VAL A 106 18.13 -5.18 3.58
C VAL A 106 17.07 -5.35 4.65
N LYS A 107 16.61 -4.25 5.23
CA LYS A 107 15.46 -4.19 6.14
C LYS A 107 14.22 -3.95 5.30
N PRO A 108 13.35 -4.96 5.09
CA PRO A 108 12.18 -4.79 4.25
C PRO A 108 11.10 -3.96 4.95
N ILE A 109 10.34 -3.20 4.17
CA ILE A 109 9.03 -2.74 4.58
C ILE A 109 8.06 -3.89 4.34
N CYS A 110 7.23 -4.22 5.34
CA CYS A 110 6.20 -5.26 5.21
C CYS A 110 4.83 -4.68 5.53
N ARG A 111 3.86 -4.90 4.64
CA ARG A 111 2.50 -4.44 4.83
C ARG A 111 1.64 -5.55 5.41
N THR A 112 1.11 -5.33 6.61
CA THR A 112 0.26 -6.29 7.31
C THR A 112 -1.14 -5.74 7.56
N ASN A 113 -2.13 -6.64 7.61
CA ASN A 113 -3.47 -6.26 8.00
C ASN A 113 -3.75 -6.41 9.51
N LEU A 114 -2.73 -6.76 10.31
CA LEU A 114 -2.78 -7.04 11.74
C LEU A 114 -3.65 -8.25 12.13
N CYS A 115 -4.87 -8.37 11.62
CA CYS A 115 -5.79 -9.46 11.96
C CYS A 115 -5.20 -10.84 11.65
N ILE A 116 -4.32 -10.94 10.65
CA ILE A 116 -3.70 -12.23 10.27
C ILE A 116 -2.85 -12.81 11.40
N LEU A 117 -2.23 -11.95 12.21
CA LEU A 117 -1.35 -12.36 13.30
C LEU A 117 -2.08 -13.05 14.45
N THR A 118 -3.40 -12.88 14.55
CA THR A 118 -4.21 -13.58 15.56
C THR A 118 -4.55 -15.02 15.17
N ASP A 119 -4.33 -15.40 13.91
CA ASP A 119 -4.46 -16.81 13.49
C ASP A 119 -3.19 -17.57 13.92
N PRO A 120 -3.33 -18.67 14.68
CA PRO A 120 -2.19 -19.46 15.17
C PRO A 120 -1.21 -19.92 14.07
N ALA A 121 -1.69 -20.11 12.83
CA ALA A 121 -0.86 -20.50 11.70
C ALA A 121 0.15 -19.39 11.30
N TYR A 122 -0.16 -18.13 11.60
CA TYR A 122 0.60 -16.95 11.17
C TYR A 122 1.14 -16.12 12.34
N ALA A 123 0.81 -16.46 13.59
CA ALA A 123 1.23 -15.73 14.78
C ALA A 123 2.76 -15.58 14.91
N HIS A 124 3.52 -16.54 14.39
CA HIS A 124 4.98 -16.52 14.41
C HIS A 124 5.59 -15.37 13.60
N PHE A 125 4.85 -14.78 12.66
CA PHE A 125 5.33 -13.65 11.87
C PHE A 125 5.61 -12.42 12.74
N ALA A 126 4.94 -12.24 13.87
CA ALA A 126 5.26 -11.12 14.77
C ALA A 126 6.73 -11.18 15.23
N GLN A 127 7.21 -12.35 15.67
CA GLN A 127 8.60 -12.53 16.05
C GLN A 127 9.53 -12.50 14.84
N LEU A 128 9.16 -13.11 13.72
CA LEU A 128 9.96 -13.10 12.50
C LEU A 128 10.24 -11.68 12.01
N TYR A 129 9.24 -10.80 12.01
CA TYR A 129 9.41 -9.40 11.62
C TYR A 129 10.41 -8.68 12.53
N ALA A 130 10.34 -8.91 13.85
CA ALA A 130 11.31 -8.36 14.79
C ALA A 130 12.74 -8.91 14.56
N ASP A 131 12.87 -10.23 14.34
CA ASP A 131 14.17 -10.89 14.10
C ASP A 131 14.90 -10.34 12.88
N ILE A 132 14.17 -9.88 11.87
CA ILE A 132 14.75 -9.31 10.63
C ILE A 132 14.74 -7.79 10.62
N ASP A 133 14.28 -7.16 11.69
CA ASP A 133 14.15 -5.70 11.83
C ASP A 133 13.33 -5.07 10.67
N ALA A 134 12.22 -5.73 10.30
CA ALA A 134 11.33 -5.22 9.26
C ALA A 134 10.60 -3.95 9.73
N ALA A 135 10.49 -2.93 8.87
CA ALA A 135 9.59 -1.83 9.11
C ALA A 135 8.16 -2.23 8.73
N LEU A 136 7.19 -2.02 9.60
CA LEU A 136 5.81 -2.43 9.35
C LEU A 136 4.91 -1.27 8.96
N PHE A 137 4.11 -1.47 7.91
CA PHE A 137 2.95 -0.64 7.59
C PHE A 137 1.69 -1.45 7.87
N ALA A 138 0.98 -1.07 8.92
CA ALA A 138 -0.13 -1.84 9.47
C ALA A 138 -1.47 -1.15 9.23
N SER A 139 -2.37 -1.85 8.53
CA SER A 139 -3.68 -1.30 8.19
C SER A 139 -4.60 -1.25 9.42
N LEU A 140 -4.85 -0.06 9.94
CA LEU A 140 -5.88 0.21 10.94
C LEU A 140 -6.63 1.48 10.53
N PRO A 141 -7.66 1.36 9.66
CA PRO A 141 -8.27 2.50 8.97
C PRO A 141 -8.99 3.48 9.88
N PHE A 142 -9.29 3.11 11.12
CA PHE A 142 -9.82 4.01 12.14
C PHE A 142 -9.55 3.49 13.57
N TYR A 143 -9.71 4.33 14.57
CA TYR A 143 -9.50 4.01 15.99
C TYR A 143 -10.78 3.56 16.73
N SER A 144 -11.81 3.11 16.01
CA SER A 144 -13.04 2.60 16.62
C SER A 144 -13.61 1.41 15.87
N ALA A 145 -14.16 0.44 16.61
CA ALA A 145 -14.75 -0.79 16.09
C ALA A 145 -15.80 -0.50 15.00
N ARG A 146 -16.74 0.42 15.27
CA ARG A 146 -17.83 0.75 14.32
C ARG A 146 -17.30 1.11 12.93
N ASN A 147 -16.22 1.86 12.83
CA ASN A 147 -15.69 2.32 11.56
C ASN A 147 -14.80 1.26 10.90
N VAL A 148 -13.97 0.56 11.67
CA VAL A 148 -13.09 -0.51 11.16
C VAL A 148 -13.92 -1.68 10.67
N ASP A 149 -14.84 -2.19 11.46
CA ASP A 149 -15.65 -3.36 11.12
C ASP A 149 -16.56 -3.09 9.93
N LYS A 150 -17.10 -1.88 9.80
CA LYS A 150 -17.87 -1.46 8.62
C LYS A 150 -17.09 -1.63 7.30
N VAL A 151 -15.78 -1.47 7.34
CA VAL A 151 -14.90 -1.46 6.15
C VAL A 151 -14.20 -2.81 5.97
N ARG A 152 -13.81 -3.47 7.07
CA ARG A 152 -12.98 -4.68 7.04
C ARG A 152 -13.70 -5.98 7.38
N GLY A 153 -14.88 -5.87 7.99
CA GLY A 153 -15.67 -7.01 8.49
C GLY A 153 -15.74 -7.03 10.02
N ASP A 154 -16.77 -7.68 10.54
CA ASP A 154 -17.06 -7.75 11.97
C ASP A 154 -15.90 -8.36 12.75
N GLY A 155 -15.53 -7.75 13.88
CA GLY A 155 -14.43 -8.16 14.75
C GLY A 155 -13.03 -7.79 14.25
N ALA A 156 -12.91 -7.14 13.09
CA ALA A 156 -11.61 -6.75 12.54
C ALA A 156 -10.88 -5.71 13.42
N PHE A 157 -11.62 -4.87 14.15
CA PHE A 157 -11.01 -3.92 15.07
C PHE A 157 -10.32 -4.63 16.24
N ASP A 158 -11.03 -5.51 16.93
CA ASP A 158 -10.48 -6.22 18.09
C ASP A 158 -9.31 -7.13 17.68
N ALA A 159 -9.41 -7.83 16.55
CA ALA A 159 -8.33 -8.62 16.00
C ALA A 159 -7.12 -7.74 15.62
N SER A 160 -7.34 -6.53 15.10
CA SER A 160 -6.25 -5.60 14.79
C SER A 160 -5.54 -5.10 16.06
N LEU A 161 -6.29 -4.81 17.12
CA LEU A 161 -5.70 -4.43 18.40
C LEU A 161 -4.89 -5.57 19.01
N GLU A 162 -5.37 -6.80 18.92
CA GLU A 162 -4.63 -7.97 19.41
C GLU A 162 -3.34 -8.18 18.60
N GLY A 163 -3.42 -8.13 17.26
CA GLY A 163 -2.23 -8.19 16.41
C GLY A 163 -1.22 -7.10 16.74
N LEU A 164 -1.70 -5.88 17.05
CA LEU A 164 -0.83 -4.78 17.47
C LEU A 164 -0.18 -5.03 18.83
N ARG A 165 -0.91 -5.62 19.80
CA ARG A 165 -0.32 -6.05 21.10
C ARG A 165 0.75 -7.11 20.91
N MET A 166 0.53 -8.09 20.02
CA MET A 166 1.54 -9.10 19.70
C MET A 166 2.82 -8.46 19.14
N LEU A 167 2.70 -7.47 18.27
CA LEU A 167 3.84 -6.71 17.74
C LEU A 167 4.50 -5.84 18.83
N ASN A 168 3.73 -5.18 19.69
CA ASN A 168 4.29 -4.42 20.82
C ASN A 168 5.08 -5.34 21.78
N ALA A 169 4.61 -6.56 21.99
CA ALA A 169 5.30 -7.53 22.86
C ALA A 169 6.69 -7.96 22.34
N VAL A 170 6.95 -7.80 21.06
CA VAL A 170 8.24 -8.11 20.42
C VAL A 170 9.03 -6.86 20.03
N GLY A 171 8.66 -5.68 20.55
CA GLY A 171 9.44 -4.44 20.45
C GLY A 171 9.01 -3.48 19.37
N TYR A 172 7.85 -3.66 18.73
CA TYR A 172 7.29 -2.68 17.79
C TYR A 172 6.57 -1.55 18.52
N GLY A 173 6.65 -0.35 17.99
CA GLY A 173 6.00 0.85 18.52
C GLY A 173 6.91 1.63 19.45
N ASP A 174 6.58 2.91 19.64
CA ASP A 174 7.30 3.79 20.55
C ASP A 174 6.82 3.53 21.98
N HIS A 175 7.65 2.90 22.79
CA HIS A 175 7.46 2.73 24.21
C HIS A 175 8.24 3.83 24.95
N ASP A 176 7.61 4.98 25.21
CA ASP A 176 8.12 6.06 26.07
C ASP A 176 9.45 6.71 25.64
N GLY A 177 9.80 6.68 24.35
CA GLY A 177 10.94 7.42 23.82
C GLY A 177 12.31 6.74 23.98
N ASP A 178 12.36 5.45 24.25
CA ASP A 178 13.62 4.70 24.44
C ASP A 178 14.40 4.37 23.15
N GLY A 179 13.92 4.80 21.98
CA GLY A 179 14.71 4.89 20.75
C GLY A 179 15.13 3.58 20.04
N ASP A 180 15.01 2.43 20.67
CA ASP A 180 15.47 1.13 20.15
C ASP A 180 14.32 0.21 19.69
N THR A 181 13.16 0.76 19.39
CA THR A 181 11.99 -0.01 19.01
C THR A 181 11.90 -0.19 17.48
N HIS A 182 11.45 -1.38 17.04
CA HIS A 182 11.14 -1.60 15.64
C HIS A 182 9.99 -0.69 15.17
N ALA A 183 10.13 -0.10 13.97
CA ALA A 183 9.17 0.87 13.47
C ALA A 183 7.87 0.21 12.99
N ILE A 184 6.73 0.69 13.50
CA ILE A 184 5.40 0.37 12.99
C ILE A 184 4.63 1.64 12.65
N THR A 185 4.21 1.76 11.40
CA THR A 185 3.40 2.86 10.87
C THR A 185 1.97 2.39 10.67
N LEU A 186 1.02 3.02 11.34
CA LEU A 186 -0.40 2.75 11.11
C LEU A 186 -0.88 3.46 9.84
N VAL A 187 -1.76 2.79 9.10
CA VAL A 187 -2.36 3.33 7.87
C VAL A 187 -3.83 3.65 8.14
N PHE A 188 -4.16 4.94 8.09
CA PHE A 188 -5.52 5.46 8.11
C PHE A 188 -6.09 5.52 6.69
N ASN A 189 -7.35 5.13 6.53
CA ASN A 189 -8.15 5.37 5.34
C ASN A 189 -9.53 5.88 5.72
N PRO A 190 -10.10 6.87 5.02
CA PRO A 190 -11.49 7.28 5.23
C PRO A 190 -12.46 6.10 5.02
N SER A 191 -13.50 6.01 5.83
CA SER A 191 -14.51 4.94 5.70
C SER A 191 -15.52 5.16 4.55
N SER A 192 -15.34 6.21 3.76
CA SER A 192 -16.22 6.65 2.66
C SER A 192 -15.45 7.43 1.60
N ALA A 193 -16.14 7.96 0.60
CA ALA A 193 -15.63 8.86 -0.44
C ALA A 193 -15.35 10.27 0.09
N THR A 194 -14.53 10.39 1.12
CA THR A 194 -14.09 11.66 1.74
C THR A 194 -12.57 11.71 1.76
N PHE A 195 -12.02 12.92 1.86
CA PHE A 195 -10.60 13.10 2.07
C PHE A 195 -10.21 12.79 3.51
N PRO A 196 -8.97 12.33 3.77
CA PRO A 196 -8.45 12.26 5.11
C PRO A 196 -8.36 13.68 5.72
N PRO A 197 -8.49 13.80 7.05
CA PRO A 197 -8.10 15.04 7.74
C PRO A 197 -6.57 15.21 7.67
N PRO A 198 -6.04 16.38 8.07
CA PRO A 198 -4.58 16.57 8.16
C PRO A 198 -3.92 15.44 8.98
N GLN A 199 -2.85 14.86 8.45
CA GLN A 199 -2.21 13.65 9.02
C GLN A 199 -1.84 13.82 10.50
N ALA A 200 -1.23 14.95 10.87
CA ALA A 200 -0.87 15.21 12.26
C ALA A 200 -2.07 15.26 13.22
N ALA A 201 -3.23 15.75 12.76
CA ALA A 201 -4.44 15.79 13.58
C ALA A 201 -4.99 14.39 13.85
N ILE A 202 -5.07 13.55 12.80
CA ILE A 202 -5.58 12.19 12.96
C ILE A 202 -4.58 11.31 13.74
N GLU A 203 -3.27 11.53 13.60
CA GLU A 203 -2.26 10.83 14.39
C GLU A 203 -2.42 11.12 15.89
N ASN A 204 -2.62 12.37 16.29
CA ASN A 204 -2.88 12.74 17.68
C ASN A 204 -4.13 12.05 18.24
N GLU A 205 -5.19 11.93 17.45
CA GLU A 205 -6.39 11.20 17.85
C GLU A 205 -6.11 9.70 18.05
N TYR A 206 -5.34 9.07 17.13
CA TYR A 206 -4.95 7.67 17.27
C TYR A 206 -4.11 7.45 18.53
N ARG A 207 -3.10 8.28 18.78
CA ARG A 207 -2.29 8.19 19.99
C ARG A 207 -3.17 8.28 21.24
N THR A 208 -4.01 9.31 21.31
CA THR A 208 -4.91 9.51 22.46
C THR A 208 -5.88 8.34 22.64
N LYS A 209 -6.51 7.86 21.58
CA LYS A 209 -7.56 6.83 21.66
C LYS A 209 -6.98 5.42 21.84
N LEU A 210 -5.97 5.05 21.06
CA LEU A 210 -5.44 3.70 21.07
C LEU A 210 -4.59 3.47 22.32
N THR A 211 -3.70 4.38 22.68
CA THR A 211 -2.85 4.22 23.86
C THR A 211 -3.66 4.31 25.15
N ALA A 212 -4.48 5.36 25.33
CA ALA A 212 -5.23 5.56 26.55
C ALA A 212 -6.33 4.52 26.79
N MET A 213 -7.00 4.04 25.74
CA MET A 213 -8.15 3.12 25.86
C MET A 213 -7.74 1.65 25.72
N HIS A 214 -6.70 1.34 24.96
CA HIS A 214 -6.36 -0.04 24.59
C HIS A 214 -4.93 -0.44 24.94
N GLY A 215 -4.08 0.49 25.41
CA GLY A 215 -2.70 0.22 25.83
C GLY A 215 -1.81 -0.27 24.67
N VAL A 216 -2.09 0.17 23.43
CA VAL A 216 -1.27 -0.18 22.27
C VAL A 216 -0.51 1.02 21.74
N HIS A 217 0.67 0.77 21.18
CA HIS A 217 1.62 1.78 20.73
C HIS A 217 1.98 1.61 19.26
N PHE A 218 2.36 2.70 18.61
CA PHE A 218 2.85 2.73 17.23
C PHE A 218 3.82 3.89 17.05
N SER A 219 4.72 3.78 16.07
CA SER A 219 5.74 4.80 15.81
C SER A 219 5.19 6.00 15.05
N ASN A 220 4.50 5.74 13.93
CA ASN A 220 3.99 6.76 13.01
C ASN A 220 2.58 6.43 12.52
N LEU A 221 1.93 7.42 11.91
CA LEU A 221 0.69 7.22 11.16
C LEU A 221 0.81 7.89 9.79
N VAL A 222 0.26 7.23 8.77
CA VAL A 222 0.05 7.82 7.44
C VAL A 222 -1.44 7.82 7.10
N ALA A 223 -1.89 8.90 6.47
CA ALA A 223 -3.26 9.07 6.03
C ALA A 223 -3.33 8.91 4.50
N ILE A 224 -4.07 7.90 4.03
CA ILE A 224 -4.17 7.57 2.61
C ILE A 224 -5.60 7.81 2.11
N THR A 225 -5.74 8.63 1.07
CA THR A 225 -6.99 8.80 0.31
C THR A 225 -7.37 7.47 -0.36
N ASN A 226 -8.65 7.10 -0.29
CA ASN A 226 -9.10 5.91 -1.02
C ASN A 226 -8.99 6.13 -2.52
N ASN A 227 -8.15 5.34 -3.18
CA ASN A 227 -8.02 5.39 -4.63
C ASN A 227 -9.28 4.82 -5.31
N PRO A 228 -9.80 5.45 -6.38
CA PRO A 228 -10.98 4.98 -7.10
C PRO A 228 -10.65 3.75 -7.99
N SER A 229 -10.25 2.64 -7.37
CA SER A 229 -9.91 1.36 -8.02
C SER A 229 -10.46 0.18 -7.24
N GLY A 230 -10.47 -1.01 -7.81
CA GLY A 230 -10.91 -2.26 -7.20
C GLY A 230 -12.32 -2.19 -6.59
N ARG A 231 -12.52 -2.88 -5.45
CA ARG A 231 -13.83 -2.92 -4.76
C ARG A 231 -14.36 -1.56 -4.33
N PHE A 232 -13.48 -0.60 -4.09
CA PHE A 232 -13.93 0.75 -3.72
C PHE A 232 -14.59 1.45 -4.91
N ALA A 233 -13.96 1.44 -6.08
CA ALA A 233 -14.55 1.98 -7.30
C ALA A 233 -15.86 1.29 -7.66
N GLU A 234 -15.91 -0.05 -7.62
CA GLU A 234 -17.13 -0.81 -7.85
C GLU A 234 -18.26 -0.44 -6.87
N ALA A 235 -17.92 -0.24 -5.59
CA ALA A 235 -18.91 0.14 -4.57
C ALA A 235 -19.45 1.56 -4.78
N LEU A 236 -18.63 2.49 -5.27
CA LEU A 236 -19.05 3.83 -5.64
C LEU A 236 -19.91 3.80 -6.91
N ASN A 237 -19.49 3.07 -7.93
CA ASN A 237 -20.19 2.96 -9.21
C ASN A 237 -21.61 2.37 -9.03
N ARG A 238 -21.75 1.32 -8.21
CA ARG A 238 -23.08 0.78 -7.87
C ARG A 238 -24.03 1.75 -7.19
N LYS A 239 -23.55 2.88 -6.71
CA LYS A 239 -24.33 3.92 -6.02
C LYS A 239 -24.38 5.24 -6.80
N ASP A 240 -23.94 5.22 -8.05
CA ASP A 240 -23.81 6.41 -8.92
C ASP A 240 -22.99 7.55 -8.28
N ASN A 241 -21.96 7.18 -7.48
CA ASN A 241 -21.12 8.14 -6.76
C ASN A 241 -19.67 8.20 -7.27
N LEU A 242 -19.29 7.36 -8.24
CA LEU A 242 -17.90 7.30 -8.72
C LEU A 242 -17.51 8.59 -9.44
N GLU A 243 -18.31 9.06 -10.38
CA GLU A 243 -18.08 10.32 -11.08
C GLU A 243 -18.02 11.52 -10.12
N THR A 244 -18.97 11.59 -9.18
CA THR A 244 -18.96 12.65 -8.15
C THR A 244 -17.68 12.64 -7.33
N TYR A 245 -17.17 11.46 -7.00
CA TYR A 245 -15.91 11.32 -6.25
C TYR A 245 -14.71 11.75 -7.08
N LEU A 246 -14.65 11.35 -8.35
CA LEU A 246 -13.59 11.73 -9.28
C LEU A 246 -13.54 13.25 -9.52
N VAL A 247 -14.72 13.88 -9.71
CA VAL A 247 -14.81 15.34 -9.83
C VAL A 247 -14.27 16.03 -8.57
N ARG A 248 -14.61 15.53 -7.39
CA ARG A 248 -14.08 16.08 -6.12
C ARG A 248 -12.56 15.90 -5.99
N LEU A 249 -12.01 14.75 -6.41
CA LEU A 249 -10.57 14.54 -6.43
C LEU A 249 -9.88 15.51 -7.39
N ARG A 250 -10.43 15.68 -8.61
CA ARG A 250 -9.95 16.65 -9.60
C ARG A 250 -9.99 18.07 -9.07
N ASP A 251 -11.12 18.48 -8.44
CA ASP A 251 -11.29 19.84 -7.92
C ASP A 251 -10.35 20.15 -6.74
N ALA A 252 -9.88 19.10 -6.04
CA ALA A 252 -8.90 19.20 -4.98
C ALA A 252 -7.46 18.97 -5.47
N PHE A 253 -7.23 18.85 -6.77
CA PHE A 253 -5.89 18.65 -7.33
C PHE A 253 -4.92 19.73 -6.85
N ASN A 254 -3.76 19.30 -6.34
CA ASN A 254 -2.70 20.18 -5.86
C ASN A 254 -1.41 19.88 -6.66
N PRO A 255 -0.97 20.76 -7.55
CA PRO A 255 0.23 20.53 -8.36
C PRO A 255 1.50 20.34 -7.54
N ALA A 256 1.61 20.91 -6.33
CA ALA A 256 2.77 20.74 -5.45
C ALA A 256 2.98 19.26 -5.04
N THR A 257 1.93 18.44 -5.05
CA THR A 257 2.02 17.01 -4.68
C THR A 257 2.61 16.13 -5.78
N THR A 258 2.71 16.63 -7.02
CA THR A 258 3.16 15.83 -8.17
C THR A 258 4.63 15.45 -8.09
N GLU A 259 5.46 16.25 -7.43
CA GLU A 259 6.86 15.95 -7.17
C GLU A 259 7.03 14.76 -6.21
N GLY A 260 6.16 14.67 -5.19
CA GLY A 260 6.19 13.61 -4.16
C GLY A 260 5.44 12.33 -4.53
N MET A 261 4.92 12.18 -5.75
CA MET A 261 4.22 10.94 -6.15
C MET A 261 5.18 9.74 -6.15
N MET A 262 4.80 8.64 -5.48
CA MET A 262 5.62 7.43 -5.35
C MET A 262 6.03 6.82 -6.69
N CYS A 263 5.18 6.89 -7.72
CA CYS A 263 5.44 6.35 -9.06
C CYS A 263 6.64 6.99 -9.76
N ARG A 264 7.18 8.10 -9.25
CA ARG A 264 8.37 8.75 -9.79
C ARG A 264 9.65 7.97 -9.52
N ASN A 265 9.76 7.30 -8.37
CA ASN A 265 10.98 6.60 -7.94
C ASN A 265 10.76 5.15 -7.50
N GLN A 266 9.59 4.59 -7.82
CA GLN A 266 9.19 3.23 -7.46
C GLN A 266 8.80 2.43 -8.70
N ILE A 267 8.86 1.11 -8.58
CA ILE A 267 8.09 0.17 -9.40
C ILE A 267 7.33 -0.80 -8.49
N SER A 268 6.17 -1.27 -8.94
CA SER A 268 5.39 -2.33 -8.32
C SER A 268 5.42 -3.57 -9.21
N VAL A 269 5.58 -4.74 -8.61
CA VAL A 269 5.68 -6.03 -9.30
C VAL A 269 4.53 -6.91 -8.83
N ASP A 270 3.72 -7.41 -9.76
CA ASP A 270 2.66 -8.35 -9.43
C ASP A 270 3.17 -9.80 -9.27
N TRP A 271 2.26 -10.69 -8.91
CA TRP A 271 2.53 -12.10 -8.66
C TRP A 271 3.03 -12.87 -9.91
N GLU A 272 2.76 -12.38 -11.13
CA GLU A 272 3.27 -12.95 -12.39
C GLU A 272 4.66 -12.39 -12.76
N GLY A 273 5.04 -11.26 -12.18
CA GLY A 273 6.27 -10.55 -12.49
C GLY A 273 6.09 -9.41 -13.50
N SER A 274 4.85 -9.04 -13.82
CA SER A 274 4.56 -7.81 -14.57
C SER A 274 4.92 -6.59 -13.74
N VAL A 275 5.40 -5.53 -14.38
CA VAL A 275 5.87 -4.31 -13.70
C VAL A 275 4.93 -3.14 -13.99
N TYR A 276 4.69 -2.35 -12.96
CA TYR A 276 3.82 -1.18 -12.94
C TYR A 276 4.54 -0.01 -12.25
N ASP A 277 4.12 1.23 -12.49
CA ASP A 277 4.68 2.40 -11.78
C ASP A 277 4.26 2.45 -10.31
N CYS A 278 3.11 1.89 -9.96
CA CYS A 278 2.61 1.76 -8.59
C CYS A 278 1.56 0.64 -8.49
N ASP A 279 1.17 0.31 -7.28
CA ASP A 279 0.14 -0.71 -7.01
C ASP A 279 -1.28 -0.28 -7.43
N PHE A 280 -1.56 1.02 -7.58
CA PHE A 280 -2.81 1.49 -8.16
C PHE A 280 -2.84 1.26 -9.68
N ASN A 281 -1.73 1.49 -10.40
CA ASN A 281 -1.60 1.10 -11.79
C ASN A 281 -1.73 -0.43 -11.94
N GLN A 282 -1.15 -1.20 -11.02
CA GLN A 282 -1.32 -2.65 -10.97
C GLN A 282 -2.79 -3.06 -10.81
N ALA A 283 -3.55 -2.38 -9.94
CA ALA A 283 -4.97 -2.63 -9.73
C ALA A 283 -5.82 -2.41 -11.00
N LEU A 284 -5.36 -1.58 -11.91
CA LEU A 284 -6.02 -1.22 -13.17
C LEU A 284 -5.37 -1.90 -14.40
N GLY A 285 -4.36 -2.77 -14.19
CA GLY A 285 -3.67 -3.45 -15.28
C GLY A 285 -2.80 -2.55 -16.16
N LEU A 286 -2.50 -1.32 -15.71
CA LEU A 286 -1.73 -0.32 -16.45
C LEU A 286 -0.22 -0.59 -16.30
N LYS A 287 0.31 -1.51 -17.10
CA LYS A 287 1.74 -1.86 -17.11
C LYS A 287 2.61 -0.68 -17.53
N ILE A 288 3.88 -0.72 -17.13
CA ILE A 288 4.89 0.25 -17.58
C ILE A 288 5.05 0.20 -19.09
N ASP A 289 5.51 1.31 -19.67
CA ASP A 289 5.80 1.41 -21.09
C ASP A 289 6.79 0.32 -21.55
N GLY A 290 6.49 -0.31 -22.69
CA GLY A 290 7.25 -1.43 -23.26
C GLY A 290 7.02 -2.79 -22.57
N GLU A 291 6.04 -2.90 -21.67
CA GLU A 291 5.61 -4.16 -21.00
C GLU A 291 6.77 -4.98 -20.39
N LYS A 292 7.81 -4.31 -19.88
CA LYS A 292 8.91 -4.98 -19.19
C LYS A 292 8.43 -5.75 -17.97
N THR A 293 9.11 -6.85 -17.70
CA THR A 293 8.85 -7.70 -16.54
C THR A 293 9.99 -7.60 -15.52
N ILE A 294 9.78 -8.09 -14.30
CA ILE A 294 10.84 -8.15 -13.29
C ILE A 294 12.06 -8.98 -13.74
N PHE A 295 11.85 -9.93 -14.66
CA PHE A 295 12.94 -10.72 -15.23
C PHE A 295 13.87 -9.89 -16.13
N ASP A 296 13.37 -8.81 -16.74
CA ASP A 296 14.18 -7.86 -17.52
C ASP A 296 15.01 -6.99 -16.58
N PHE A 297 14.40 -6.51 -15.48
CA PHE A 297 15.12 -5.78 -14.42
C PHE A 297 16.19 -6.64 -13.71
N ALA A 298 15.95 -7.94 -13.58
CA ALA A 298 16.92 -8.89 -13.01
C ALA A 298 18.14 -9.12 -13.92
N ARG A 299 18.02 -8.86 -15.22
CA ARG A 299 19.13 -9.01 -16.18
C ARG A 299 20.01 -7.78 -16.25
N GLU A 300 19.39 -6.61 -16.30
CA GLU A 300 20.10 -5.34 -16.47
C GLU A 300 19.32 -4.17 -15.84
N LYS A 301 20.05 -3.12 -15.49
CA LYS A 301 19.46 -1.85 -15.05
C LYS A 301 18.66 -1.25 -16.19
N GLN A 302 17.40 -0.91 -15.93
CA GLN A 302 16.52 -0.29 -16.91
C GLN A 302 16.77 1.21 -17.00
N PRO A 303 16.67 1.81 -18.20
CA PRO A 303 16.73 3.26 -18.37
C PRO A 303 15.50 3.94 -17.76
N ALA A 304 15.61 5.26 -17.58
CA ALA A 304 14.44 6.09 -17.25
C ALA A 304 13.40 5.98 -18.38
N ARG A 305 12.13 5.99 -18.02
CA ARG A 305 10.99 5.78 -18.90
C ARG A 305 9.83 6.72 -18.54
N PRO A 306 8.90 6.96 -19.45
CA PRO A 306 7.66 7.67 -19.11
C PRO A 306 6.88 6.94 -18.02
N ILE A 307 6.26 7.72 -17.12
CA ILE A 307 5.33 7.19 -16.12
C ILE A 307 3.94 7.06 -16.77
N VAL A 308 3.28 5.96 -16.51
CA VAL A 308 1.91 5.72 -16.99
C VAL A 308 0.92 6.36 -16.02
N PHE A 309 0.30 7.46 -16.42
CA PHE A 309 -0.74 8.15 -15.67
C PHE A 309 -2.14 7.81 -16.17
N ALA A 310 -3.12 7.83 -15.26
CA ALA A 310 -4.54 7.77 -15.59
C ALA A 310 -5.35 8.57 -14.55
N ASN A 311 -6.67 8.69 -14.74
CA ASN A 311 -7.48 9.58 -13.91
C ASN A 311 -7.61 9.16 -12.44
N HIS A 312 -7.29 7.90 -12.09
CA HIS A 312 -7.14 7.47 -10.70
C HIS A 312 -6.01 8.20 -9.95
N CYS A 313 -5.01 8.77 -10.67
CA CYS A 313 -3.90 9.53 -10.09
C CYS A 313 -4.35 10.81 -9.37
N TYR A 314 -5.54 11.34 -9.68
CA TYR A 314 -6.15 12.40 -8.87
C TYR A 314 -6.28 12.00 -7.38
N GLY A 315 -6.41 10.71 -7.07
CA GLY A 315 -6.42 10.20 -5.70
C GLY A 315 -5.11 10.41 -4.95
N CYS A 316 -4.00 10.43 -5.66
CA CYS A 316 -2.67 10.65 -5.08
C CYS A 316 -2.34 12.15 -4.90
N THR A 317 -3.03 13.03 -5.62
CA THR A 317 -2.68 14.46 -5.73
C THR A 317 -3.74 15.41 -5.16
N ALA A 318 -4.82 14.89 -4.60
CA ALA A 318 -5.86 15.69 -3.97
C ALA A 318 -5.40 16.23 -2.60
N GLY A 319 -5.62 17.52 -2.34
CA GLY A 319 -5.32 18.17 -1.06
C GLY A 319 -3.82 18.21 -0.73
N ALA A 320 -3.40 17.61 0.39
CA ALA A 320 -1.99 17.48 0.77
C ALA A 320 -1.28 16.34 0.04
N GLY A 321 -1.95 15.67 -0.89
CA GLY A 321 -1.45 14.48 -1.56
C GLY A 321 -1.63 13.22 -0.71
N SER A 322 -1.44 12.08 -1.35
CA SER A 322 -1.59 10.78 -0.70
C SER A 322 -0.80 9.72 -1.45
N SER A 323 0.39 9.43 -0.98
CA SER A 323 1.15 8.27 -1.44
C SER A 323 1.00 7.09 -0.47
N CYS A 324 1.57 5.93 -0.79
CA CYS A 324 1.68 4.82 0.16
C CYS A 324 2.54 5.15 1.40
N GLY A 325 3.23 6.29 1.40
CA GLY A 325 3.99 6.85 2.52
C GLY A 325 3.28 7.99 3.26
N GLY A 326 2.03 8.34 2.88
CA GLY A 326 1.26 9.45 3.47
C GLY A 326 1.22 10.71 2.63
N GLU A 327 1.09 11.88 3.26
CA GLU A 327 1.05 13.20 2.61
C GLU A 327 2.33 13.45 1.80
N THR A 328 2.20 14.16 0.65
CA THR A 328 3.29 14.41 -0.30
C THR A 328 3.60 15.90 -0.51
N ALA A 329 2.83 16.83 0.10
CA ALA A 329 3.06 18.27 0.10
C ALA A 329 2.76 18.90 1.46
#